data_7e5d1003e536a48ab2f1bc52e8238304
#
_entry.id   7e5d1003e536a48ab2f1bc52e8238304
#
_cell.length_a   1.000
_cell.length_b   1.000
_cell.length_c   1.000
_cell.angle_alpha   90.00
_cell.angle_beta   90.00
_cell.angle_gamma   90.00
#
_symmetry.space_group_name_H-M   'P 1'
#
loop_
_entity.id
_entity.type
_entity.pdbx_description
1 polymer ?
#
loop_
_entity_poly.entity_id
_entity_poly.type
_entity_poly.pdbx_seq_one_letter_code
_entity_poly.pdbx_strand_id
1 'polypeptide(L)'
;VYAPDGPDLQQHLSRINLYNTRATDPASWNEIVYKGDDFFEKMLSEKPGNVVVLSGNNRKKAEYITRSVEAGLNVLADKPMIIVPEDFATLEAAFNKAGENGVLLYDIMTERFEITTILQKLLSQEESVFGKLEAGSEKDPAVTKVSVNHFSKLVSGVPLQRTAWFFDVDQQGE
;
A
#
# COMPACT_ATOMS: atom_id res chain seq x y z
N VAL A 1 8.46 13.95 0.51
CA VAL A 1 7.26 13.58 -0.25
C VAL A 1 7.37 14.14 -1.65
N TYR A 2 7.12 13.32 -2.66
CA TYR A 2 7.04 13.71 -4.07
C TYR A 2 5.63 13.36 -4.56
N ALA A 3 4.88 14.35 -4.99
CA ALA A 3 3.48 14.15 -5.39
C ALA A 3 3.02 15.21 -6.39
N PRO A 4 1.98 14.94 -7.20
CA PRO A 4 1.31 16.00 -7.95
C PRO A 4 0.66 17.00 -6.97
N ASP A 5 0.52 18.24 -7.37
CA ASP A 5 -0.25 19.22 -6.59
C ASP A 5 -1.74 18.90 -6.71
N GLY A 6 -2.40 18.70 -5.59
CA GLY A 6 -3.81 18.30 -5.59
C GLY A 6 -4.38 17.99 -4.21
N PRO A 7 -5.66 17.60 -4.18
CA PRO A 7 -6.38 17.36 -2.91
C PRO A 7 -5.74 16.27 -2.04
N ASP A 8 -5.17 15.24 -2.65
CA ASP A 8 -4.56 14.13 -1.91
C ASP A 8 -3.32 14.57 -1.15
N LEU A 9 -2.45 15.38 -1.77
CA LEU A 9 -1.30 15.97 -1.11
C LEU A 9 -1.73 16.92 0.02
N GLN A 10 -2.72 17.76 -0.23
CA GLN A 10 -3.24 18.69 0.78
C GLN A 10 -3.82 17.94 1.98
N GLN A 11 -4.56 16.85 1.73
CA GLN A 11 -5.10 16.01 2.79
C GLN A 11 -3.98 15.32 3.59
N HIS A 12 -2.93 14.83 2.92
CA HIS A 12 -1.76 14.25 3.58
C HIS A 12 -1.10 15.27 4.51
N LEU A 13 -0.77 16.47 4.01
CA LEU A 13 -0.13 17.53 4.80
C LEU A 13 -0.99 18.01 5.97
N SER A 14 -2.30 18.13 5.76
CA SER A 14 -3.24 18.45 6.84
C SER A 14 -3.23 17.39 7.94
N ARG A 15 -3.11 16.12 7.57
CA ARG A 15 -3.03 15.01 8.53
C ARG A 15 -1.74 15.03 9.31
N ILE A 16 -0.59 15.29 8.67
CA ILE A 16 0.69 15.50 9.36
C ILE A 16 0.56 16.63 10.38
N ASN A 17 -0.02 17.76 9.99
CA ASN A 17 -0.24 18.87 10.89
C ASN A 17 -1.13 18.49 12.10
N LEU A 18 -2.22 17.73 11.87
CA LEU A 18 -3.09 17.26 12.96
C LEU A 18 -2.32 16.38 13.95
N TYR A 19 -1.46 15.49 13.50
CA TYR A 19 -0.63 14.68 14.39
C TYR A 19 0.40 15.53 15.15
N ASN A 20 1.02 16.51 14.50
CA ASN A 20 2.00 17.38 15.10
C ASN A 20 1.38 18.35 16.13
N THR A 21 0.09 18.69 16.00
CA THR A 21 -0.60 19.67 16.85
C THR A 21 -1.61 19.07 17.83
N ARG A 22 -1.77 17.75 17.86
CA ARG A 22 -2.71 17.10 18.78
C ARG A 22 -2.32 17.37 20.23
N ALA A 23 -3.32 17.50 21.09
CA ALA A 23 -3.13 17.90 22.49
C ALA A 23 -2.40 16.84 23.33
N THR A 24 -2.54 15.56 22.99
CA THR A 24 -1.94 14.46 23.73
C THR A 24 -0.91 13.76 22.82
N ASP A 25 0.31 13.67 23.30
CA ASP A 25 1.42 12.98 22.64
C ASP A 25 1.62 13.47 21.19
N PRO A 26 1.89 14.78 20.98
CA PRO A 26 2.08 15.35 19.64
C PRO A 26 3.29 14.75 18.95
N ALA A 27 3.18 14.51 17.65
CA ALA A 27 4.33 14.14 16.81
C ALA A 27 5.18 15.37 16.49
N SER A 28 6.38 15.16 15.95
CA SER A 28 7.27 16.22 15.45
C SER A 28 7.79 15.85 14.06
N TRP A 29 6.86 15.48 13.15
CA TRP A 29 7.23 15.10 11.81
C TRP A 29 7.49 16.31 10.93
N ASN A 30 8.62 16.27 10.25
CA ASN A 30 9.02 17.30 9.29
C ASN A 30 9.24 16.65 7.93
N GLU A 31 8.44 17.01 6.94
CA GLU A 31 8.51 16.46 5.59
C GLU A 31 9.07 17.50 4.61
N ILE A 32 10.02 17.08 3.80
CA ILE A 32 10.45 17.83 2.61
C ILE A 32 9.49 17.46 1.48
N VAL A 33 8.78 18.45 0.94
CA VAL A 33 7.73 18.25 -0.05
C VAL A 33 8.13 18.86 -1.37
N TYR A 34 8.15 18.03 -2.41
CA TYR A 34 8.15 18.46 -3.81
C TYR A 34 6.77 18.23 -4.41
N LYS A 35 6.22 19.24 -5.08
CA LYS A 35 4.94 19.16 -5.76
C LYS A 35 5.06 19.62 -7.21
N GLY A 36 4.56 18.81 -8.13
CA GLY A 36 4.60 19.08 -9.56
C GLY A 36 4.21 17.85 -10.34
N ASP A 37 3.85 18.04 -11.61
CA ASP A 37 3.44 16.93 -12.49
C ASP A 37 4.62 15.99 -12.81
N ASP A 38 5.84 16.49 -12.70
CA ASP A 38 7.10 15.75 -12.89
C ASP A 38 7.64 15.13 -11.59
N PHE A 39 6.81 15.01 -10.55
CA PHE A 39 7.20 14.58 -9.20
C PHE A 39 7.98 13.25 -9.19
N PHE A 40 7.58 12.31 -10.04
CA PHE A 40 8.21 11.00 -10.09
C PHE A 40 9.58 11.06 -10.77
N GLU A 41 9.70 11.78 -11.89
CA GLU A 41 10.98 12.03 -12.57
C GLU A 41 11.96 12.76 -11.65
N LYS A 42 11.47 13.74 -10.94
CA LYS A 42 12.23 14.51 -9.96
C LYS A 42 12.76 13.61 -8.84
N MET A 43 11.91 12.74 -8.27
CA MET A 43 12.31 11.76 -7.26
C MET A 43 13.39 10.81 -7.79
N LEU A 44 13.22 10.27 -9.00
CA LEU A 44 14.19 9.37 -9.61
C LEU A 44 15.53 10.05 -9.90
N SER A 45 15.52 11.33 -10.25
CA SER A 45 16.75 12.10 -10.52
C SER A 45 17.51 12.49 -9.26
N GLU A 46 16.80 12.89 -8.22
CA GLU A 46 17.39 13.35 -6.94
C GLU A 46 17.81 12.21 -6.04
N LYS A 47 17.06 11.11 -6.03
CA LYS A 47 17.27 9.94 -5.15
C LYS A 47 17.66 10.34 -3.72
N PRO A 48 16.80 11.07 -3.00
CA PRO A 48 17.12 11.59 -1.66
C PRO A 48 17.28 10.49 -0.60
N GLY A 49 16.95 9.26 -0.96
CA GLY A 49 17.06 8.05 -0.15
C GLY A 49 17.19 6.81 -1.02
N ASN A 50 17.30 5.66 -0.39
CA ASN A 50 17.42 4.36 -1.04
C ASN A 50 16.15 3.50 -0.95
N VAL A 51 15.09 4.01 -0.33
CA VAL A 51 13.78 3.34 -0.21
C VAL A 51 12.68 4.26 -0.73
N VAL A 52 11.87 3.74 -1.62
CA VAL A 52 10.65 4.39 -2.11
C VAL A 52 9.44 3.74 -1.46
N VAL A 53 8.58 4.54 -0.82
CA VAL A 53 7.28 4.11 -0.31
C VAL A 53 6.22 4.60 -1.29
N LEU A 54 5.51 3.66 -1.92
CA LEU A 54 4.43 3.96 -2.87
C LEU A 54 3.08 3.79 -2.17
N SER A 55 2.49 4.90 -1.73
CA SER A 55 1.21 4.93 -1.01
C SER A 55 0.29 6.00 -1.59
N GLY A 56 -0.33 5.72 -2.69
CA GLY A 56 -1.22 6.63 -3.38
C GLY A 56 -2.17 5.89 -4.29
N ASN A 57 -2.61 6.56 -5.35
CA ASN A 57 -3.43 5.98 -6.39
C ASN A 57 -2.77 4.72 -7.00
N ASN A 58 -3.59 3.71 -7.28
CA ASN A 58 -3.09 2.40 -7.71
C ASN A 58 -2.85 2.30 -9.22
N ARG A 59 -3.45 3.17 -10.02
CA ARG A 59 -3.48 3.06 -11.49
C ARG A 59 -2.10 2.94 -12.15
N LYS A 60 -1.12 3.73 -11.69
CA LYS A 60 0.25 3.75 -12.23
C LYS A 60 1.27 3.05 -11.33
N LYS A 61 0.79 2.30 -10.36
CA LYS A 61 1.70 1.74 -9.34
C LYS A 61 2.68 0.73 -9.93
N ALA A 62 2.25 -0.13 -10.86
CA ALA A 62 3.15 -1.05 -11.56
C ALA A 62 4.30 -0.33 -12.29
N GLU A 63 4.00 0.78 -12.98
CA GLU A 63 5.00 1.64 -13.63
C GLU A 63 5.98 2.21 -12.60
N TYR A 64 5.47 2.76 -11.51
CA TYR A 64 6.32 3.36 -10.46
C TYR A 64 7.21 2.31 -9.78
N ILE A 65 6.69 1.10 -9.52
CA ILE A 65 7.47 -0.03 -8.99
C ILE A 65 8.62 -0.35 -9.94
N THR A 66 8.31 -0.63 -11.21
CA THR A 66 9.28 -1.04 -12.21
C THR A 66 10.40 -0.02 -12.35
N ARG A 67 10.06 1.24 -12.56
CA ARG A 67 11.04 2.32 -12.76
C ARG A 67 11.87 2.62 -11.50
N SER A 68 11.30 2.46 -10.32
CA SER A 68 12.06 2.60 -9.06
C SER A 68 13.08 1.48 -8.88
N VAL A 69 12.70 0.24 -9.19
CA VAL A 69 13.58 -0.92 -9.16
C VAL A 69 14.71 -0.78 -10.20
N GLU A 70 14.38 -0.37 -11.44
CA GLU A 70 15.36 -0.10 -12.49
C GLU A 70 16.37 0.99 -12.10
N ALA A 71 15.90 1.98 -11.34
CA ALA A 71 16.75 3.03 -10.80
C ALA A 71 17.63 2.58 -9.60
N GLY A 72 17.53 1.32 -9.18
CA GLY A 72 18.29 0.76 -8.05
C GLY A 72 17.78 1.15 -6.68
N LEU A 73 16.47 1.45 -6.56
CA LEU A 73 15.83 1.79 -5.30
C LEU A 73 15.07 0.60 -4.71
N ASN A 74 15.14 0.44 -3.39
CA ASN A 74 14.25 -0.47 -2.69
C ASN A 74 12.83 0.07 -2.70
N VAL A 75 11.83 -0.80 -2.84
CA VAL A 75 10.43 -0.40 -2.97
C VAL A 75 9.57 -1.06 -1.90
N LEU A 76 8.80 -0.24 -1.18
CA LEU A 76 7.70 -0.65 -0.33
C LEU A 76 6.40 -0.12 -0.95
N ALA A 77 5.60 -1.02 -1.52
CA ALA A 77 4.36 -0.65 -2.19
C ALA A 77 3.13 -0.96 -1.33
N ASP A 78 2.24 0.03 -1.14
CA ASP A 78 0.95 -0.23 -0.52
C ASP A 78 0.09 -1.14 -1.42
N LYS A 79 -0.76 -1.93 -0.81
CA LYS A 79 -1.65 -2.86 -1.51
C LYS A 79 -2.77 -2.10 -2.27
N PRO A 80 -3.25 -2.64 -3.40
CA PRO A 80 -2.63 -3.66 -4.23
C PRO A 80 -1.45 -3.10 -5.04
N MET A 81 -0.51 -3.95 -5.43
CA MET A 81 0.61 -3.55 -6.30
C MET A 81 0.16 -3.33 -7.73
N ILE A 82 -0.84 -4.08 -8.17
CA ILE A 82 -1.50 -3.99 -9.48
C ILE A 82 -3.01 -4.05 -9.32
N ILE A 83 -3.76 -3.53 -10.28
CA ILE A 83 -5.23 -3.51 -10.28
C ILE A 83 -5.85 -4.15 -11.52
N VAL A 84 -5.04 -4.51 -12.51
CA VAL A 84 -5.50 -5.20 -13.72
C VAL A 84 -4.61 -6.40 -14.01
N PRO A 85 -5.18 -7.52 -14.55
CA PRO A 85 -4.41 -8.73 -14.85
C PRO A 85 -3.27 -8.51 -15.84
N GLU A 86 -3.41 -7.54 -16.73
CA GLU A 86 -2.42 -7.20 -17.77
C GLU A 86 -1.08 -6.74 -17.17
N ASP A 87 -1.11 -6.15 -15.97
CA ASP A 87 0.08 -5.68 -15.26
C ASP A 87 0.84 -6.81 -14.55
N PHE A 88 0.29 -8.04 -14.51
CA PHE A 88 0.91 -9.14 -13.77
C PHE A 88 2.32 -9.48 -14.30
N ALA A 89 2.48 -9.58 -15.62
CA ALA A 89 3.77 -9.87 -16.23
C ALA A 89 4.79 -8.74 -15.95
N THR A 90 4.34 -7.48 -15.92
CA THR A 90 5.16 -6.32 -15.57
C THR A 90 5.64 -6.40 -14.12
N LEU A 91 4.75 -6.77 -13.20
CA LEU A 91 5.09 -6.92 -11.79
C LEU A 91 6.08 -8.08 -11.57
N GLU A 92 5.86 -9.23 -12.24
CA GLU A 92 6.78 -10.38 -12.18
C GLU A 92 8.18 -10.00 -12.69
N ALA A 93 8.26 -9.28 -13.82
CA ALA A 93 9.53 -8.76 -14.34
C ALA A 93 10.20 -7.79 -13.36
N ALA A 94 9.43 -6.96 -12.65
CA ALA A 94 9.97 -6.06 -11.63
C ALA A 94 10.57 -6.82 -10.45
N PHE A 95 9.96 -7.92 -9.98
CA PHE A 95 10.55 -8.78 -8.94
C PHE A 95 11.86 -9.43 -9.40
N ASN A 96 11.90 -9.93 -10.63
CA ASN A 96 13.12 -10.50 -11.20
C ASN A 96 14.23 -9.43 -11.29
N LYS A 97 13.87 -8.24 -11.77
CA LYS A 97 14.80 -7.11 -11.86
C LYS A 97 15.30 -6.62 -10.51
N ALA A 98 14.45 -6.64 -9.48
CA ALA A 98 14.85 -6.32 -8.12
C ALA A 98 15.94 -7.30 -7.63
N GLY A 99 15.77 -8.60 -7.89
CA GLY A 99 16.79 -9.62 -7.59
C GLY A 99 18.11 -9.37 -8.32
N GLU A 100 18.06 -9.05 -9.61
CA GLU A 100 19.25 -8.72 -10.41
C GLU A 100 19.98 -7.49 -9.88
N ASN A 101 19.26 -6.46 -9.51
CA ASN A 101 19.80 -5.19 -9.01
C ASN A 101 20.20 -5.25 -7.52
N GLY A 102 19.89 -6.35 -6.80
CA GLY A 102 20.17 -6.50 -5.37
C GLY A 102 19.34 -5.53 -4.51
N VAL A 103 18.15 -5.15 -4.96
CA VAL A 103 17.22 -4.29 -4.20
C VAL A 103 16.00 -5.08 -3.74
N LEU A 104 15.33 -4.58 -2.70
CA LEU A 104 14.14 -5.20 -2.14
C LEU A 104 12.87 -4.61 -2.79
N LEU A 105 11.93 -5.48 -3.10
CA LEU A 105 10.57 -5.11 -3.53
C LEU A 105 9.57 -5.86 -2.66
N TYR A 106 8.80 -5.13 -1.83
CA TYR A 106 7.82 -5.69 -0.92
C TYR A 106 6.51 -4.90 -0.93
N ASP A 107 5.41 -5.60 -0.63
CA ASP A 107 4.16 -4.95 -0.24
C ASP A 107 4.20 -4.52 1.25
N ILE A 108 3.37 -3.51 1.60
CA ILE A 108 3.24 -3.03 2.99
C ILE A 108 1.99 -3.66 3.66
N MET A 109 1.73 -4.94 3.43
CA MET A 109 0.65 -5.65 4.13
C MET A 109 1.09 -6.01 5.55
N THR A 110 0.84 -5.09 6.47
CA THR A 110 1.22 -5.22 7.88
C THR A 110 0.61 -6.45 8.55
N GLU A 111 -0.63 -6.78 8.18
CA GLU A 111 -1.36 -7.92 8.73
C GLU A 111 -0.67 -9.26 8.49
N ARG A 112 0.15 -9.39 7.45
CA ARG A 112 0.91 -10.61 7.15
C ARG A 112 1.87 -11.00 8.27
N PHE A 113 2.44 -10.00 8.94
CA PHE A 113 3.46 -10.16 9.99
C PHE A 113 2.91 -9.88 11.40
N GLU A 114 1.62 -9.58 11.50
CA GLU A 114 0.97 -9.32 12.76
C GLU A 114 0.77 -10.64 13.52
N ILE A 115 1.12 -10.66 14.82
CA ILE A 115 1.18 -11.89 15.61
C ILE A 115 -0.16 -12.62 15.69
N THR A 116 -1.27 -11.90 15.81
CA THR A 116 -2.59 -12.54 15.87
C THR A 116 -2.98 -13.18 14.56
N THR A 117 -2.62 -12.59 13.43
CA THR A 117 -2.81 -13.16 12.08
C THR A 117 -1.96 -14.42 11.87
N ILE A 118 -0.71 -14.39 12.33
CA ILE A 118 0.18 -15.57 12.29
C ILE A 118 -0.40 -16.70 13.14
N LEU A 119 -0.81 -16.40 14.37
CA LEU A 119 -1.42 -17.38 15.27
C LEU A 119 -2.72 -17.92 14.70
N GLN A 120 -3.59 -17.09 14.15
CA GLN A 120 -4.83 -17.51 13.51
C GLN A 120 -4.55 -18.49 12.37
N LYS A 121 -3.57 -18.20 11.52
CA LYS A 121 -3.15 -19.09 10.44
C LYS A 121 -2.64 -20.44 10.96
N LEU A 122 -1.78 -20.43 11.97
CA LEU A 122 -1.23 -21.65 12.56
C LEU A 122 -2.33 -22.48 13.23
N LEU A 123 -3.18 -21.84 14.05
CA LEU A 123 -4.25 -22.53 14.77
C LEU A 123 -5.31 -23.08 13.80
N SER A 124 -5.61 -22.41 12.69
CA SER A 124 -6.56 -22.93 11.69
C SER A 124 -6.09 -24.22 11.02
N GLN A 125 -4.82 -24.57 11.14
CA GLN A 125 -4.24 -25.83 10.62
C GLN A 125 -4.18 -26.93 11.69
N GLU A 126 -4.60 -26.65 12.91
CA GLU A 126 -4.63 -27.64 14.00
C GLU A 126 -5.87 -28.53 13.89
N GLU A 127 -5.71 -29.69 13.23
CA GLU A 127 -6.79 -30.62 12.92
C GLU A 127 -7.48 -31.15 14.19
N SER A 128 -6.77 -31.27 15.29
CA SER A 128 -7.34 -31.75 16.56
C SER A 128 -8.38 -30.79 17.17
N VAL A 129 -8.31 -29.51 16.78
CA VAL A 129 -9.21 -28.45 17.30
C VAL A 129 -10.27 -28.06 16.26
N PHE A 130 -9.86 -27.86 15.00
CA PHE A 130 -10.71 -27.29 13.95
C PHE A 130 -11.11 -28.30 12.87
N GLY A 131 -10.59 -29.52 12.92
CA GLY A 131 -10.79 -30.50 11.87
C GLY A 131 -9.93 -30.22 10.64
N LYS A 132 -10.16 -31.00 9.58
CA LYS A 132 -9.45 -30.83 8.30
C LYS A 132 -10.04 -29.68 7.51
N LEU A 133 -9.15 -28.96 6.82
CA LEU A 133 -9.59 -27.97 5.83
C LEU A 133 -10.35 -28.66 4.70
N GLU A 134 -11.55 -28.20 4.43
CA GLU A 134 -12.38 -28.66 3.33
C GLU A 134 -12.14 -27.80 2.09
N ALA A 135 -12.17 -28.43 0.92
CA ALA A 135 -12.18 -27.71 -0.33
C ALA A 135 -13.62 -27.30 -0.66
N GLY A 136 -13.84 -26.00 -0.82
CA GLY A 136 -15.09 -25.47 -1.31
C GLY A 136 -15.09 -25.26 -2.82
N SER A 137 -16.20 -24.78 -3.32
CA SER A 137 -16.36 -24.33 -4.71
C SER A 137 -17.02 -22.96 -4.72
N GLU A 138 -17.05 -22.32 -5.89
CA GLU A 138 -17.72 -21.02 -6.05
C GLU A 138 -19.23 -21.09 -5.72
N LYS A 139 -19.87 -22.25 -5.98
CA LYS A 139 -21.29 -22.48 -5.68
C LYS A 139 -21.56 -22.98 -4.27
N ASP A 140 -20.58 -23.62 -3.66
CA ASP A 140 -20.65 -24.18 -2.31
C ASP A 140 -19.33 -23.86 -1.59
N PRO A 141 -19.15 -22.61 -1.12
CA PRO A 141 -17.91 -22.18 -0.51
C PRO A 141 -17.75 -22.78 0.89
N ALA A 142 -16.58 -23.36 1.16
CA ALA A 142 -16.25 -23.86 2.49
C ALA A 142 -16.06 -22.71 3.51
N VAL A 143 -15.66 -21.54 3.05
CA VAL A 143 -15.50 -20.31 3.86
C VAL A 143 -16.09 -19.12 3.13
N THR A 144 -16.89 -18.34 3.82
CA THR A 144 -17.40 -17.06 3.31
C THR A 144 -16.86 -15.92 4.14
N LYS A 145 -16.25 -14.94 3.50
CA LYS A 145 -15.79 -13.71 4.13
C LYS A 145 -16.63 -12.52 3.65
N VAL A 146 -17.17 -11.77 4.59
CA VAL A 146 -17.82 -10.48 4.30
C VAL A 146 -16.90 -9.35 4.72
N SER A 147 -16.69 -8.39 3.83
CA SER A 147 -15.95 -7.16 4.14
C SER A 147 -16.78 -5.94 3.82
N VAL A 148 -16.53 -4.84 4.56
CA VAL A 148 -17.24 -3.57 4.44
C VAL A 148 -16.24 -2.46 4.20
N ASN A 149 -16.52 -1.59 3.24
CA ASN A 149 -15.76 -0.36 3.05
C ASN A 149 -16.35 0.78 3.89
N HIS A 150 -15.49 1.60 4.45
CA HIS A 150 -15.87 2.76 5.25
C HIS A 150 -15.64 4.05 4.46
N PHE A 151 -16.62 4.95 4.44
CA PHE A 151 -16.46 6.31 3.90
C PHE A 151 -15.56 7.15 4.81
N SER A 152 -15.70 6.97 6.10
CA SER A 152 -14.90 7.67 7.10
C SER A 152 -14.63 6.76 8.31
N LYS A 153 -13.51 7.00 8.98
CA LYS A 153 -13.17 6.35 10.24
C LYS A 153 -12.26 7.26 11.07
N LEU A 154 -12.14 6.97 12.35
CA LEU A 154 -11.12 7.58 13.20
C LEU A 154 -9.89 6.66 13.25
N VAL A 155 -8.72 7.23 13.04
CA VAL A 155 -7.43 6.56 13.20
C VAL A 155 -6.63 7.32 14.23
N SER A 156 -6.36 6.73 15.38
CA SER A 156 -5.68 7.39 16.51
C SER A 156 -6.31 8.74 16.88
N GLY A 157 -7.67 8.80 16.88
CA GLY A 157 -8.43 10.02 17.17
C GLY A 157 -8.49 11.05 16.03
N VAL A 158 -7.85 10.80 14.90
CA VAL A 158 -7.85 11.70 13.73
C VAL A 158 -8.85 11.18 12.70
N PRO A 159 -9.79 12.02 12.21
CA PRO A 159 -10.71 11.63 11.15
C PRO A 159 -9.95 11.31 9.85
N LEU A 160 -10.26 10.15 9.28
CA LEU A 160 -9.80 9.75 7.96
C LEU A 160 -11.00 9.66 7.02
N GLN A 161 -11.02 10.53 6.02
CA GLN A 161 -12.01 10.52 4.96
C GLN A 161 -11.38 9.98 3.67
N ARG A 162 -12.10 9.13 2.96
CA ARG A 162 -11.64 8.59 1.67
C ARG A 162 -11.72 9.66 0.60
N THR A 163 -10.72 9.72 -0.26
CA THR A 163 -10.73 10.56 -1.46
C THR A 163 -11.63 9.97 -2.55
N ALA A 164 -12.07 10.80 -3.51
CA ALA A 164 -13.01 10.37 -4.54
C ALA A 164 -12.48 9.19 -5.38
N TRP A 165 -11.20 9.17 -5.72
CA TRP A 165 -10.59 8.09 -6.51
C TRP A 165 -10.64 6.72 -5.83
N PHE A 166 -10.79 6.68 -4.50
CA PHE A 166 -10.92 5.42 -3.76
C PHE A 166 -12.20 4.64 -4.13
N PHE A 167 -13.19 5.32 -4.68
CA PHE A 167 -14.46 4.73 -5.13
C PHE A 167 -14.51 4.57 -6.65
N ASP A 168 -13.43 4.84 -7.34
CA ASP A 168 -13.27 4.69 -8.77
C ASP A 168 -12.50 3.39 -9.05
N VAL A 169 -13.15 2.42 -9.68
CA VAL A 169 -12.56 1.11 -9.96
C VAL A 169 -11.34 1.21 -10.88
N ASP A 170 -11.33 2.16 -11.81
CA ASP A 170 -10.20 2.38 -12.73
C ASP A 170 -8.95 2.94 -12.04
N GLN A 171 -9.11 3.47 -10.83
CA GLN A 171 -8.02 4.06 -10.03
C GLN A 171 -7.62 3.18 -8.85
N GLN A 172 -8.60 2.53 -8.24
CA GLN A 172 -8.41 1.74 -7.02
C GLN A 172 -8.24 0.25 -7.31
N GLY A 173 -8.90 -0.26 -8.36
CA GLY A 173 -9.13 -1.67 -8.57
C GLY A 173 -10.38 -2.16 -7.80
N GLU A 174 -10.77 -3.41 -8.02
CA GLU A 174 -11.88 -4.07 -7.31
C GLU A 174 -11.47 -4.57 -5.92
#